data_b0be6cd68d304a69677584df86287d63
#
_entry.id   b0be6cd68d304a69677584df86287d63
#
_cell.length_a   1.000
_cell.length_b   1.000
_cell.length_c   1.000
_cell.angle_alpha   90.00
_cell.angle_beta   90.00
_cell.angle_gamma   90.00
#
_symmetry.space_group_name_H-M   'P 1'
#
loop_
_entity.id
_entity.type
_entity.pdbx_description
1 polymer ?
#
loop_
_entity_poly.entity_id
_entity_poly.type
_entity_poly.pdbx_seq_one_letter_code
_entity_poly.pdbx_strand_id
1 'polypeptide(L)'
;MVLDIDASLVEIHSEGKEQTAPTYKGGFGFHPMFCFADATGETLAALLRPGNAGANTVADHVTVLDGALAQLPAEIATGHHEGDVADLVTRDVIARADPVGCTEGFLAACRDRNVGFFVSARSNAQVTAAIFDAIGVEEVWLPSLAQNGDVKDESSVAELTSLIDDTKLPSGTRLVVRREPLHPGAQRSLFPSLDYRYWGFYTDQDGDPRELDVTMRAHAHVEQHVRRLKDSGLTRFPHLSASRPTPRG
;
A
#
# COMPACT_ATOMS: atom_id res chain seq x y z
N MET A 1 15.64 0.77 -2.24
CA MET A 1 15.06 -0.31 -1.39
C MET A 1 13.54 -0.13 -1.36
N VAL A 2 12.76 -1.23 -1.41
CA VAL A 2 11.30 -1.14 -1.39
C VAL A 2 10.76 -1.71 -0.08
N LEU A 3 9.84 -0.97 0.54
CA LEU A 3 9.14 -1.28 1.79
C LEU A 3 7.66 -1.48 1.48
N ASP A 4 7.13 -2.67 1.75
CA ASP A 4 5.71 -2.98 1.56
C ASP A 4 4.94 -2.84 2.87
N ILE A 5 3.95 -1.95 2.90
CA ILE A 5 3.07 -1.73 4.05
C ILE A 5 1.70 -2.32 3.78
N ASP A 6 1.24 -3.19 4.66
CA ASP A 6 -0.07 -3.83 4.56
C ASP A 6 -0.67 -4.11 5.95
N ALA A 7 -1.97 -4.18 6.01
CA ALA A 7 -2.72 -4.51 7.21
C ALA A 7 -3.54 -5.79 7.00
N SER A 8 -3.57 -6.66 7.99
CA SER A 8 -4.30 -7.93 7.88
C SER A 8 -5.13 -8.23 9.11
N LEU A 9 -6.35 -8.69 8.89
CA LEU A 9 -7.17 -9.19 9.99
C LEU A 9 -6.59 -10.48 10.59
N VAL A 10 -6.53 -10.51 11.90
CA VAL A 10 -6.20 -11.69 12.71
C VAL A 10 -7.39 -11.98 13.62
N GLU A 11 -8.22 -12.93 13.22
CA GLU A 11 -9.36 -13.38 14.02
C GLU A 11 -8.91 -14.25 15.17
N ILE A 12 -9.53 -14.08 16.31
CA ILE A 12 -9.30 -14.88 17.51
C ILE A 12 -10.63 -15.31 18.12
N HIS A 13 -10.60 -16.45 18.80
CA HIS A 13 -11.79 -17.02 19.43
C HIS A 13 -12.04 -16.53 20.87
N SER A 14 -11.25 -15.56 21.34
CA SER A 14 -11.35 -15.06 22.72
C SER A 14 -11.65 -13.58 22.73
N GLU A 15 -12.78 -13.20 23.31
CA GLU A 15 -13.18 -11.82 23.55
C GLU A 15 -12.45 -11.20 24.76
N GLY A 16 -11.81 -12.02 25.58
CA GLY A 16 -11.15 -11.59 26.83
C GLY A 16 -9.68 -11.17 26.66
N LYS A 17 -9.13 -11.14 25.45
CA LYS A 17 -7.76 -10.64 25.22
C LYS A 17 -7.76 -9.12 25.18
N GLU A 18 -6.77 -8.53 25.83
CA GLU A 18 -6.57 -7.08 25.83
C GLU A 18 -6.46 -6.53 24.40
N GLN A 19 -7.10 -5.39 24.14
CA GLN A 19 -7.17 -4.70 22.85
C GLN A 19 -7.86 -5.49 21.71
N THR A 20 -8.55 -6.58 21.97
CA THR A 20 -9.42 -7.19 20.97
C THR A 20 -10.68 -6.37 20.76
N ALA A 21 -11.16 -6.35 19.53
CA ALA A 21 -12.39 -5.65 19.16
C ALA A 21 -13.13 -6.38 18.04
N PRO A 22 -14.43 -6.12 17.85
CA PRO A 22 -15.16 -6.60 16.69
C PRO A 22 -14.48 -6.18 15.40
N THR A 23 -14.38 -7.09 14.45
CA THR A 23 -13.83 -6.83 13.12
C THR A 23 -14.95 -6.47 12.14
N TYR A 24 -14.60 -5.81 11.04
CA TYR A 24 -15.56 -5.49 9.98
C TYR A 24 -16.14 -6.75 9.27
N LYS A 25 -15.53 -7.93 9.46
CA LYS A 25 -16.03 -9.22 8.95
C LYS A 25 -17.01 -9.92 9.90
N GLY A 26 -17.36 -9.31 11.03
CA GLY A 26 -18.31 -9.88 12.01
C GLY A 26 -17.67 -10.81 13.03
N GLY A 27 -16.35 -11.00 13.02
CA GLY A 27 -15.60 -11.72 14.04
C GLY A 27 -15.02 -10.79 15.12
N PHE A 28 -14.19 -11.37 16.01
CA PHE A 28 -13.41 -10.65 17.01
C PHE A 28 -11.91 -10.83 16.74
N GLY A 29 -11.10 -9.82 16.98
CA GLY A 29 -9.67 -9.98 16.78
C GLY A 29 -8.88 -8.70 16.76
N PHE A 30 -7.80 -8.72 16.00
CA PHE A 30 -6.86 -7.63 15.78
C PHE A 30 -6.78 -7.29 14.29
N HIS A 31 -6.32 -6.07 14.02
CA HIS A 31 -6.03 -5.60 12.66
C HIS A 31 -4.60 -5.03 12.60
N PRO A 32 -3.58 -5.88 12.81
CA PRO A 32 -2.20 -5.42 12.78
C PRO A 32 -1.82 -4.87 11.41
N MET A 33 -0.88 -3.91 11.43
CA MET A 33 -0.22 -3.37 10.26
C MET A 33 1.25 -3.77 10.29
N PHE A 34 1.79 -4.11 9.13
CA PHE A 34 3.16 -4.59 8.96
C PHE A 34 3.89 -3.76 7.90
N CYS A 35 5.21 -3.70 8.02
CA CYS A 35 6.09 -3.29 6.96
C CYS A 35 7.13 -4.38 6.68
N PHE A 36 7.28 -4.74 5.42
CA PHE A 36 8.20 -5.76 4.95
C PHE A 36 9.24 -5.16 4.02
N ALA A 37 10.46 -5.70 4.05
CA ALA A 37 11.43 -5.49 2.99
C ALA A 37 11.06 -6.37 1.80
N ASP A 38 10.74 -5.78 0.64
CA ASP A 38 10.31 -6.53 -0.56
C ASP A 38 11.32 -7.58 -1.00
N ALA A 39 12.61 -7.22 -1.03
CA ALA A 39 13.66 -8.10 -1.53
C ALA A 39 13.88 -9.37 -0.71
N THR A 40 13.66 -9.32 0.61
CA THR A 40 13.94 -10.43 1.54
C THR A 40 12.68 -11.02 2.16
N GLY A 41 11.58 -10.27 2.17
CA GLY A 41 10.35 -10.63 2.86
C GLY A 41 10.44 -10.55 4.37
N GLU A 42 11.50 -9.92 4.91
CA GLU A 42 11.64 -9.69 6.34
C GLU A 42 10.63 -8.67 6.85
N THR A 43 10.03 -8.96 8.01
CA THR A 43 9.18 -7.99 8.70
C THR A 43 10.06 -7.00 9.46
N LEU A 44 10.09 -5.76 9.02
CA LEU A 44 10.88 -4.69 9.64
C LEU A 44 10.13 -4.00 10.78
N ALA A 45 8.81 -3.84 10.63
CA ALA A 45 7.97 -3.24 11.65
C ALA A 45 6.59 -3.90 11.70
N ALA A 46 5.98 -3.88 12.89
CA ALA A 46 4.62 -4.32 13.12
C ALA A 46 3.95 -3.46 14.18
N LEU A 47 2.72 -3.05 13.92
CA LEU A 47 1.87 -2.33 14.86
C LEU A 47 0.63 -3.17 15.13
N LEU A 48 0.48 -3.64 16.37
CA LEU A 48 -0.73 -4.34 16.79
C LEU A 48 -1.85 -3.32 17.02
N ARG A 49 -2.96 -3.51 16.33
CA ARG A 49 -4.12 -2.63 16.40
C ARG A 49 -5.37 -3.43 16.75
N PRO A 50 -6.36 -2.84 17.44
CA PRO A 50 -7.63 -3.51 17.71
C PRO A 50 -8.35 -3.86 16.40
N GLY A 51 -9.23 -4.89 16.44
CA GLY A 51 -9.93 -5.39 15.24
C GLY A 51 -10.81 -4.36 14.53
N ASN A 52 -11.25 -3.33 15.25
CA ASN A 52 -12.01 -2.18 14.72
C ASN A 52 -11.14 -0.98 14.36
N ALA A 53 -9.81 -1.11 14.37
CA ALA A 53 -8.92 -0.02 13.95
C ALA A 53 -9.26 0.42 12.53
N GLY A 54 -9.39 1.73 12.35
CA GLY A 54 -9.63 2.33 11.04
C GLY A 54 -8.51 1.95 10.06
N ALA A 55 -8.90 1.56 8.87
CA ALA A 55 -7.93 1.18 7.85
C ALA A 55 -7.02 2.36 7.43
N ASN A 56 -7.50 3.60 7.54
CA ASN A 56 -6.93 4.81 6.96
C ASN A 56 -6.21 5.72 7.96
N THR A 57 -5.70 5.20 9.04
CA THR A 57 -5.06 6.02 10.06
C THR A 57 -3.66 6.43 9.59
N VAL A 58 -3.48 7.70 9.23
CA VAL A 58 -2.18 8.27 8.82
C VAL A 58 -1.11 7.99 9.88
N ALA A 59 -1.43 8.24 11.15
CA ALA A 59 -0.50 8.03 12.26
C ALA A 59 0.02 6.58 12.36
N ASP A 60 -0.83 5.58 12.08
CA ASP A 60 -0.43 4.18 12.13
C ASP A 60 0.53 3.84 10.98
N HIS A 61 0.24 4.33 9.77
CA HIS A 61 1.12 4.14 8.60
C HIS A 61 2.49 4.80 8.83
N VAL A 62 2.49 6.02 9.37
CA VAL A 62 3.73 6.74 9.70
C VAL A 62 4.50 6.00 10.79
N THR A 63 3.84 5.54 11.85
CA THR A 63 4.48 4.77 12.92
C THR A 63 5.16 3.50 12.38
N VAL A 64 4.49 2.80 11.48
CA VAL A 64 5.04 1.57 10.88
C VAL A 64 6.17 1.89 9.91
N LEU A 65 6.06 2.97 9.13
CA LEU A 65 7.14 3.45 8.26
C LEU A 65 8.38 3.83 9.06
N ASP A 66 8.23 4.66 10.10
CA ASP A 66 9.35 5.09 10.96
C ASP A 66 9.99 3.88 11.67
N GLY A 67 9.16 2.97 12.17
CA GLY A 67 9.64 1.73 12.76
C GLY A 67 10.45 0.88 11.79
N ALA A 68 10.06 0.82 10.52
CA ALA A 68 10.78 0.09 9.49
C ALA A 68 12.10 0.80 9.13
N LEU A 69 12.08 2.12 8.93
CA LEU A 69 13.28 2.91 8.63
C LEU A 69 14.33 2.77 9.73
N ALA A 70 13.91 2.72 11.00
CA ALA A 70 14.79 2.53 12.14
C ALA A 70 15.47 1.14 12.20
N GLN A 71 14.98 0.14 11.46
CA GLN A 71 15.59 -1.18 11.37
C GLN A 71 16.58 -1.29 10.19
N LEU A 72 16.61 -0.31 9.32
CA LEU A 72 17.51 -0.33 8.16
C LEU A 72 18.96 -0.09 8.59
N PRO A 73 19.93 -0.71 7.90
CA PRO A 73 21.34 -0.34 8.05
C PRO A 73 21.56 1.16 7.86
N ALA A 74 22.50 1.73 8.61
CA ALA A 74 22.72 3.19 8.61
C ALA A 74 23.00 3.76 7.21
N GLU A 75 23.68 3.00 6.34
CA GLU A 75 23.95 3.36 4.94
C GLU A 75 22.70 3.45 4.07
N ILE A 76 21.55 2.91 4.53
CA ILE A 76 20.26 3.03 3.86
C ILE A 76 19.36 4.04 4.59
N ALA A 77 19.39 4.01 5.93
CA ALA A 77 18.51 4.86 6.76
C ALA A 77 18.88 6.36 6.72
N THR A 78 20.15 6.67 6.38
CA THR A 78 20.63 8.07 6.36
C THR A 78 19.84 8.92 5.38
N GLY A 79 19.30 10.04 5.86
CA GLY A 79 18.49 10.96 5.08
C GLY A 79 17.00 10.63 5.06
N HIS A 80 16.56 9.59 5.80
CA HIS A 80 15.16 9.12 5.83
C HIS A 80 14.45 9.34 7.18
N HIS A 81 14.90 10.31 7.98
CA HIS A 81 14.15 10.75 9.16
C HIS A 81 13.24 11.94 8.82
N GLU A 82 12.24 12.15 9.63
CA GLU A 82 11.34 13.29 9.48
C GLU A 82 12.13 14.63 9.47
N GLY A 83 11.96 15.40 8.40
CA GLY A 83 12.62 16.69 8.22
C GLY A 83 14.07 16.62 7.76
N ASP A 84 14.62 15.45 7.45
CA ASP A 84 15.95 15.34 6.86
C ASP A 84 15.99 16.01 5.48
N VAL A 85 17.11 16.68 5.20
CA VAL A 85 17.33 17.27 3.88
C VAL A 85 17.68 16.19 2.85
N ALA A 86 17.20 16.34 1.62
CA ALA A 86 17.36 15.34 0.55
C ALA A 86 18.83 15.04 0.22
N ASP A 87 19.72 16.01 0.40
CA ASP A 87 21.16 15.84 0.14
C ASP A 87 21.84 14.80 1.07
N LEU A 88 21.18 14.41 2.17
CA LEU A 88 21.68 13.36 3.07
C LEU A 88 21.34 11.95 2.57
N VAL A 89 20.41 11.80 1.62
CA VAL A 89 19.99 10.51 1.11
C VAL A 89 21.15 9.83 0.37
N THR A 90 21.54 8.67 0.87
CA THR A 90 22.61 7.86 0.27
C THR A 90 22.08 6.72 -0.57
N ARG A 91 20.86 6.28 -0.29
CA ARG A 91 20.15 5.23 -1.02
C ARG A 91 18.66 5.49 -1.03
N ASP A 92 18.02 5.31 -2.18
CA ASP A 92 16.58 5.49 -2.32
C ASP A 92 15.81 4.42 -1.53
N VAL A 93 14.83 4.88 -0.75
CA VAL A 93 13.82 4.07 -0.10
C VAL A 93 12.46 4.43 -0.67
N ILE A 94 11.66 3.41 -0.98
CA ILE A 94 10.35 3.56 -1.60
C ILE A 94 9.33 2.78 -0.77
N ALA A 95 8.24 3.40 -0.37
CA ALA A 95 7.12 2.75 0.30
C ALA A 95 6.06 2.32 -0.73
N ARG A 96 5.58 1.07 -0.65
CA ARG A 96 4.40 0.61 -1.38
C ARG A 96 3.27 0.31 -0.40
N ALA A 97 2.06 0.71 -0.76
CA ALA A 97 0.88 0.45 0.05
C ALA A 97 -0.37 0.24 -0.81
N ASP A 98 -1.33 -0.45 -0.23
CA ASP A 98 -2.66 -0.65 -0.78
C ASP A 98 -3.51 0.65 -0.76
N PRO A 99 -4.79 0.66 -1.26
CA PRO A 99 -5.64 1.85 -1.23
C PRO A 99 -5.92 2.39 0.18
N VAL A 100 -5.68 1.60 1.20
CA VAL A 100 -5.86 2.00 2.60
C VAL A 100 -4.80 3.02 3.01
N GLY A 101 -3.56 2.86 2.54
CA GLY A 101 -2.48 3.83 2.69
C GLY A 101 -2.65 5.11 1.86
N CYS A 102 -3.60 5.14 0.92
CA CYS A 102 -3.84 6.29 0.05
C CYS A 102 -4.50 7.46 0.81
N THR A 103 -3.69 8.20 1.55
CA THR A 103 -4.09 9.43 2.24
C THR A 103 -3.09 10.54 1.95
N GLU A 104 -3.57 11.77 1.76
CA GLU A 104 -2.72 12.95 1.55
C GLU A 104 -1.64 13.05 2.65
N GLY A 105 -2.02 12.80 3.91
CA GLY A 105 -1.10 12.87 5.04
C GLY A 105 -0.01 11.80 5.01
N PHE A 106 -0.28 10.58 4.52
CA PHE A 106 0.76 9.55 4.40
C PHE A 106 1.73 9.86 3.25
N LEU A 107 1.21 10.30 2.10
CA LEU A 107 2.06 10.72 0.97
C LEU A 107 2.96 11.90 1.35
N ALA A 108 2.42 12.88 2.09
CA ALA A 108 3.21 13.98 2.62
C ALA A 108 4.29 13.50 3.61
N ALA A 109 3.94 12.57 4.50
CA ALA A 109 4.89 11.99 5.46
C ALA A 109 6.02 11.19 4.78
N CYS A 110 5.75 10.51 3.66
CA CYS A 110 6.79 9.88 2.84
C CYS A 110 7.76 10.95 2.30
N ARG A 111 7.24 12.01 1.71
CA ARG A 111 8.09 13.12 1.18
C ARG A 111 8.92 13.80 2.26
N ASP A 112 8.34 14.00 3.44
CA ASP A 112 9.00 14.62 4.59
C ASP A 112 10.18 13.78 5.12
N ARG A 113 10.24 12.51 4.75
CA ARG A 113 11.29 11.53 5.06
C ARG A 113 12.17 11.19 3.86
N ASN A 114 12.03 11.90 2.76
CA ASN A 114 12.70 11.57 1.49
C ASN A 114 12.45 10.14 1.03
N VAL A 115 11.29 9.56 1.36
CA VAL A 115 10.84 8.25 0.95
C VAL A 115 9.94 8.40 -0.28
N GLY A 116 10.31 7.78 -1.39
CA GLY A 116 9.44 7.69 -2.56
C GLY A 116 8.24 6.78 -2.29
N PHE A 117 7.22 6.84 -3.15
CA PHE A 117 6.02 6.03 -2.90
C PHE A 117 5.40 5.44 -4.16
N PHE A 118 4.74 4.29 -3.97
CA PHE A 118 3.71 3.69 -4.83
C PHE A 118 2.51 3.36 -3.95
N VAL A 119 1.39 4.04 -4.14
CA VAL A 119 0.19 3.80 -3.32
C VAL A 119 -1.02 3.62 -4.21
N SER A 120 -1.72 2.49 -4.07
CA SER A 120 -2.93 2.24 -4.86
C SER A 120 -3.93 3.38 -4.68
N ALA A 121 -4.40 3.94 -5.78
CA ALA A 121 -5.39 5.00 -5.76
C ALA A 121 -6.75 4.46 -5.31
N ARG A 122 -7.43 5.20 -4.44
CA ARG A 122 -8.82 4.88 -4.12
C ARG A 122 -9.71 5.19 -5.30
N SER A 123 -10.69 4.33 -5.51
CA SER A 123 -11.79 4.66 -6.42
C SER A 123 -12.60 5.81 -5.80
N ASN A 124 -12.37 7.00 -6.28
CA ASN A 124 -13.10 8.22 -5.95
C ASN A 124 -13.62 8.89 -7.22
N ALA A 125 -14.43 9.93 -7.07
CA ALA A 125 -15.05 10.61 -8.21
C ALA A 125 -14.01 11.16 -9.20
N GLN A 126 -12.89 11.69 -8.71
CA GLN A 126 -11.83 12.27 -9.53
C GLN A 126 -11.08 11.22 -10.36
N VAL A 127 -10.62 10.14 -9.72
CA VAL A 127 -9.96 9.03 -10.43
C VAL A 127 -10.93 8.37 -11.42
N THR A 128 -12.18 8.21 -11.02
CA THR A 128 -13.23 7.64 -11.88
C THR A 128 -13.47 8.54 -13.11
N ALA A 129 -13.57 9.86 -12.94
CA ALA A 129 -13.73 10.81 -14.04
C ALA A 129 -12.52 10.76 -14.99
N ALA A 130 -11.29 10.79 -14.46
CA ALA A 130 -10.07 10.69 -15.27
C ALA A 130 -10.04 9.40 -16.12
N ILE A 131 -10.46 8.27 -15.54
CA ILE A 131 -10.58 7.02 -16.28
C ILE A 131 -11.63 7.14 -17.40
N PHE A 132 -12.82 7.70 -17.11
CA PHE A 132 -13.87 7.87 -18.12
C PHE A 132 -13.42 8.78 -19.27
N ASP A 133 -12.72 9.87 -18.98
CA ASP A 133 -12.19 10.78 -20.00
C ASP A 133 -11.14 10.10 -20.89
N ALA A 134 -10.37 9.16 -20.33
CA ALA A 134 -9.34 8.42 -21.05
C ALA A 134 -9.88 7.24 -21.88
N ILE A 135 -11.07 6.68 -21.57
CA ILE A 135 -11.59 5.47 -22.22
C ILE A 135 -11.75 5.64 -23.75
N GLY A 136 -12.12 6.81 -24.21
CA GLY A 136 -12.31 7.09 -25.64
C GLY A 136 -11.03 7.48 -26.40
N VAL A 137 -9.90 7.53 -25.74
CA VAL A 137 -8.61 7.98 -26.30
C VAL A 137 -7.62 6.82 -26.25
N GLU A 138 -7.67 5.95 -27.28
CA GLU A 138 -6.83 4.73 -27.29
C GLU A 138 -5.32 5.03 -27.30
N GLU A 139 -4.89 6.16 -27.82
CA GLU A 139 -3.50 6.58 -27.94
C GLU A 139 -2.82 6.78 -26.58
N VAL A 140 -3.56 7.02 -25.49
CA VAL A 140 -2.99 7.16 -24.15
C VAL A 140 -2.69 5.81 -23.49
N TRP A 141 -3.26 4.71 -24.02
CA TRP A 141 -3.13 3.38 -23.45
C TRP A 141 -1.99 2.60 -24.10
N LEU A 142 -0.89 2.43 -23.38
CA LEU A 142 0.26 1.65 -23.81
C LEU A 142 0.09 0.19 -23.36
N PRO A 143 0.49 -0.81 -24.18
CA PRO A 143 0.50 -2.21 -23.76
C PRO A 143 1.28 -2.37 -22.44
N SER A 144 0.70 -3.06 -21.46
CA SER A 144 1.39 -3.27 -20.17
C SER A 144 2.53 -4.27 -20.31
N LEU A 145 3.42 -4.30 -19.30
CA LEU A 145 4.52 -5.27 -19.26
C LEU A 145 4.22 -6.38 -18.26
N ALA A 146 4.66 -7.59 -18.55
CA ALA A 146 4.74 -8.68 -17.58
C ALA A 146 5.93 -8.46 -16.63
N GLN A 147 6.05 -9.26 -15.57
CA GLN A 147 7.14 -9.15 -14.59
C GLN A 147 8.54 -9.40 -15.21
N ASN A 148 8.62 -10.15 -16.31
CA ASN A 148 9.84 -10.41 -17.04
C ASN A 148 10.16 -9.35 -18.11
N GLY A 149 9.34 -8.30 -18.24
CA GLY A 149 9.49 -7.23 -19.20
C GLY A 149 8.82 -7.46 -20.56
N ASP A 150 8.25 -8.64 -20.80
CA ASP A 150 7.52 -8.92 -22.04
C ASP A 150 6.22 -8.12 -22.11
N VAL A 151 5.79 -7.78 -23.33
CA VAL A 151 4.51 -7.11 -23.55
C VAL A 151 3.37 -8.05 -23.22
N LYS A 152 2.38 -7.52 -22.48
CA LYS A 152 1.15 -8.21 -22.10
C LYS A 152 -0.01 -7.69 -22.97
N ASP A 153 -0.38 -8.43 -24.01
CA ASP A 153 -1.29 -7.97 -25.08
C ASP A 153 -2.72 -7.61 -24.60
N GLU A 154 -3.18 -8.21 -23.51
CA GLU A 154 -4.57 -8.04 -23.04
C GLU A 154 -4.74 -6.91 -22.01
N SER A 155 -3.67 -6.26 -21.59
CA SER A 155 -3.74 -5.18 -20.60
C SER A 155 -2.97 -3.96 -21.06
N SER A 156 -3.42 -2.79 -20.61
CA SER A 156 -2.81 -1.51 -20.99
C SER A 156 -2.66 -0.61 -19.78
N VAL A 157 -1.71 0.30 -19.88
CA VAL A 157 -1.38 1.29 -18.85
C VAL A 157 -1.44 2.69 -19.46
N ALA A 158 -1.98 3.63 -18.73
CA ALA A 158 -2.00 5.05 -19.09
C ALA A 158 -1.57 5.91 -17.90
N GLU A 159 -0.88 7.00 -18.19
CA GLU A 159 -0.66 8.08 -17.22
C GLU A 159 -1.77 9.11 -17.36
N LEU A 160 -2.51 9.33 -16.29
CA LEU A 160 -3.69 10.23 -16.25
C LEU A 160 -3.49 11.43 -15.32
N THR A 161 -2.25 11.77 -15.01
CA THR A 161 -1.89 12.87 -14.11
C THR A 161 -2.52 14.19 -14.50
N SER A 162 -2.55 14.51 -15.78
CA SER A 162 -3.13 15.76 -16.31
C SER A 162 -4.66 15.86 -16.20
N LEU A 163 -5.32 14.76 -15.85
CA LEU A 163 -6.79 14.68 -15.73
C LEU A 163 -7.28 14.76 -14.29
N ILE A 164 -6.39 14.94 -13.32
CA ILE A 164 -6.73 15.06 -11.91
C ILE A 164 -6.35 16.44 -11.36
N ASP A 165 -7.08 16.87 -10.32
CA ASP A 165 -6.64 17.98 -9.46
C ASP A 165 -5.64 17.43 -8.44
N ASP A 166 -4.37 17.77 -8.60
CA ASP A 166 -3.27 17.31 -7.76
C ASP A 166 -2.90 18.28 -6.63
N THR A 167 -3.68 19.37 -6.45
CA THR A 167 -3.38 20.45 -5.49
C THR A 167 -3.23 19.97 -4.05
N LYS A 168 -3.80 18.84 -3.69
CA LYS A 168 -3.72 18.21 -2.38
C LYS A 168 -2.66 17.11 -2.27
N LEU A 169 -2.07 16.73 -3.38
CA LEU A 169 -1.04 15.71 -3.44
C LEU A 169 0.35 16.37 -3.37
N PRO A 170 1.37 15.68 -2.88
CA PRO A 170 2.74 16.17 -2.97
C PRO A 170 3.12 16.50 -4.42
N SER A 171 3.90 17.59 -4.60
CA SER A 171 4.34 17.99 -5.94
C SER A 171 5.05 16.85 -6.67
N GLY A 172 4.77 16.70 -7.98
CA GLY A 172 5.33 15.62 -8.79
C GLY A 172 4.63 14.28 -8.63
N THR A 173 3.51 14.22 -7.90
CA THR A 173 2.71 13.00 -7.84
C THR A 173 2.05 12.72 -9.20
N ARG A 174 2.21 11.49 -9.67
CA ARG A 174 1.66 10.98 -10.92
C ARG A 174 0.51 10.01 -10.63
N LEU A 175 -0.52 10.01 -11.46
CA LEU A 175 -1.57 8.98 -11.49
C LEU A 175 -1.32 8.05 -12.67
N VAL A 176 -1.02 6.81 -12.38
CA VAL A 176 -0.90 5.75 -13.38
C VAL A 176 -2.06 4.78 -13.22
N VAL A 177 -2.70 4.43 -14.33
CA VAL A 177 -3.86 3.53 -14.34
C VAL A 177 -3.60 2.37 -15.29
N ARG A 178 -3.85 1.16 -14.81
CA ARG A 178 -3.87 -0.05 -15.62
C ARG A 178 -5.30 -0.47 -15.89
N ARG A 179 -5.58 -0.94 -17.13
CA ARG A 179 -6.83 -1.61 -17.49
C ARG A 179 -6.56 -3.04 -17.92
N GLU A 180 -7.42 -3.95 -17.51
CA GLU A 180 -7.44 -5.35 -17.96
C GLU A 180 -8.86 -5.74 -18.38
N PRO A 181 -9.03 -6.58 -19.43
CA PRO A 181 -10.34 -7.09 -19.82
C PRO A 181 -11.02 -7.81 -18.65
N LEU A 182 -12.32 -7.76 -18.61
CA LEU A 182 -13.09 -8.58 -17.69
C LEU A 182 -12.84 -10.06 -17.96
N HIS A 183 -12.81 -10.85 -16.90
CA HIS A 183 -12.64 -12.31 -17.01
C HIS A 183 -13.72 -12.92 -17.92
N PRO A 184 -13.40 -13.93 -18.75
CA PRO A 184 -14.40 -14.67 -19.50
C PRO A 184 -15.52 -15.18 -18.55
N GLY A 185 -16.76 -14.81 -18.85
CA GLY A 185 -17.92 -15.11 -18.00
C GLY A 185 -18.34 -13.99 -17.03
N ALA A 186 -17.61 -12.89 -16.93
CA ALA A 186 -18.11 -11.70 -16.23
C ALA A 186 -19.33 -11.13 -16.95
N GLN A 187 -20.32 -10.68 -16.16
CA GLN A 187 -21.51 -10.01 -16.73
C GLN A 187 -21.06 -8.74 -17.45
N ARG A 188 -21.23 -8.73 -18.78
CA ARG A 188 -20.93 -7.55 -19.59
C ARG A 188 -21.95 -6.46 -19.29
N SER A 189 -21.49 -5.24 -19.17
CA SER A 189 -22.35 -4.07 -19.10
C SER A 189 -22.84 -3.67 -20.50
N LEU A 190 -23.96 -2.96 -20.54
CA LEU A 190 -24.43 -2.30 -21.77
C LEU A 190 -23.51 -1.16 -22.22
N PHE A 191 -22.55 -0.78 -21.39
CA PHE A 191 -21.58 0.27 -21.69
C PHE A 191 -20.20 -0.35 -21.95
N PRO A 192 -19.61 -0.19 -23.17
CA PRO A 192 -18.28 -0.72 -23.52
C PRO A 192 -17.16 -0.26 -22.56
N SER A 193 -17.33 0.89 -21.92
CA SER A 193 -16.43 1.42 -20.90
C SER A 193 -16.27 0.50 -19.67
N LEU A 194 -17.18 -0.45 -19.48
CA LEU A 194 -17.17 -1.39 -18.37
C LEU A 194 -16.69 -2.80 -18.77
N ASP A 195 -16.14 -2.97 -19.97
CA ASP A 195 -15.52 -4.21 -20.42
C ASP A 195 -14.12 -4.44 -19.82
N TYR A 196 -13.63 -3.45 -19.07
CA TYR A 196 -12.35 -3.49 -18.39
C TYR A 196 -12.48 -3.29 -16.88
N ARG A 197 -11.54 -3.88 -16.15
CA ARG A 197 -11.23 -3.51 -14.76
C ARG A 197 -10.09 -2.51 -14.76
N TYR A 198 -10.17 -1.54 -13.86
CA TYR A 198 -9.18 -0.47 -13.74
C TYR A 198 -8.55 -0.51 -12.36
N TRP A 199 -7.22 -0.34 -12.32
CA TRP A 199 -6.44 -0.15 -11.10
C TRP A 199 -5.56 1.06 -11.27
N GLY A 200 -5.76 2.05 -10.42
CA GLY A 200 -4.91 3.23 -10.37
C GLY A 200 -3.93 3.18 -9.20
N PHE A 201 -2.81 3.87 -9.34
CA PHE A 201 -1.92 4.14 -8.23
C PHE A 201 -1.28 5.51 -8.39
N TYR A 202 -0.93 6.11 -7.25
CA TYR A 202 -0.13 7.32 -7.17
C TYR A 202 1.33 6.96 -6.94
N THR A 203 2.23 7.69 -7.59
CA THR A 203 3.68 7.57 -7.40
C THR A 203 4.35 8.92 -7.63
N ASP A 204 5.49 9.11 -7.00
CA ASP A 204 6.40 10.23 -7.25
C ASP A 204 7.64 9.81 -8.05
N GLN A 205 7.66 8.57 -8.52
CA GLN A 205 8.79 8.03 -9.25
C GLN A 205 8.75 8.42 -10.72
N ASP A 206 9.92 8.72 -11.25
CA ASP A 206 10.13 8.94 -12.67
C ASP A 206 10.14 7.63 -13.46
N GLY A 207 10.02 7.72 -14.78
CA GLY A 207 10.15 6.59 -15.69
C GLY A 207 8.90 6.28 -16.50
N ASP A 208 8.96 5.18 -17.24
CA ASP A 208 7.87 4.69 -18.10
C ASP A 208 6.71 4.17 -17.25
N PRO A 209 5.47 4.65 -17.46
CA PRO A 209 4.29 4.19 -16.71
C PRO A 209 4.13 2.67 -16.69
N ARG A 210 4.58 1.96 -17.72
CA ARG A 210 4.53 0.50 -17.79
C ARG A 210 5.47 -0.18 -16.80
N GLU A 211 6.68 0.37 -16.61
CA GLU A 211 7.66 -0.13 -15.63
C GLU A 211 7.21 0.21 -14.20
N LEU A 212 6.62 1.39 -14.01
CA LEU A 212 6.03 1.78 -12.73
C LEU A 212 4.87 0.84 -12.34
N ASP A 213 4.03 0.43 -13.30
CA ASP A 213 2.97 -0.55 -13.07
C ASP A 213 3.54 -1.93 -12.69
N VAL A 214 4.62 -2.38 -13.32
CA VAL A 214 5.32 -3.62 -12.94
C VAL A 214 5.79 -3.55 -11.48
N THR A 215 6.39 -2.43 -11.09
CA THR A 215 6.86 -2.20 -9.72
C THR A 215 5.71 -2.20 -8.72
N MET A 216 4.60 -1.51 -9.04
CA MET A 216 3.43 -1.49 -8.16
C MET A 216 2.78 -2.87 -8.00
N ARG A 217 2.68 -3.65 -9.06
CA ARG A 217 2.09 -4.99 -9.02
C ARG A 217 2.87 -5.98 -8.16
N ALA A 218 4.15 -5.79 -7.97
CA ALA A 218 4.95 -6.62 -7.09
C ALA A 218 4.49 -6.52 -5.62
N HIS A 219 3.75 -5.46 -5.23
CA HIS A 219 3.11 -5.36 -3.92
C HIS A 219 2.20 -6.56 -3.57
N ALA A 220 1.67 -7.25 -4.56
CA ALA A 220 0.87 -8.48 -4.32
C ALA A 220 1.64 -9.57 -3.56
N HIS A 221 2.98 -9.53 -3.54
CA HIS A 221 3.79 -10.48 -2.78
C HIS A 221 3.60 -10.32 -1.25
N VAL A 222 3.17 -9.16 -0.78
CA VAL A 222 2.93 -8.89 0.65
C VAL A 222 1.90 -9.85 1.25
N GLU A 223 0.90 -10.28 0.47
CA GLU A 223 -0.08 -11.27 0.93
C GLU A 223 0.59 -12.60 1.30
N GLN A 224 1.66 -13.00 0.59
CA GLN A 224 2.42 -14.21 0.91
C GLN A 224 3.23 -14.03 2.20
N HIS A 225 3.78 -12.84 2.46
CA HIS A 225 4.50 -12.55 3.70
C HIS A 225 3.54 -12.59 4.90
N VAL A 226 2.38 -11.96 4.79
CA VAL A 226 1.33 -12.02 5.81
C VAL A 226 0.86 -13.46 6.05
N ARG A 227 0.69 -14.26 5.00
CA ARG A 227 0.35 -15.69 5.13
C ARG A 227 1.41 -16.45 5.93
N ARG A 228 2.70 -16.26 5.60
CA ARG A 228 3.80 -16.88 6.35
C ARG A 228 3.79 -16.51 7.83
N LEU A 229 3.51 -15.25 8.17
CA LEU A 229 3.36 -14.82 9.56
C LEU A 229 2.19 -15.54 10.25
N LYS A 230 1.05 -15.69 9.58
CA LYS A 230 -0.11 -16.44 10.12
C LYS A 230 0.23 -17.90 10.35
N ASP A 231 0.92 -18.53 9.41
CA ASP A 231 1.37 -19.92 9.52
C ASP A 231 2.41 -20.11 10.63
N SER A 232 3.23 -19.10 10.87
CA SER A 232 4.25 -19.09 11.95
C SER A 232 3.69 -18.80 13.34
N GLY A 233 2.39 -18.54 13.47
CA GLY A 233 1.74 -18.37 14.76
C GLY A 233 1.17 -16.99 15.05
N LEU A 234 1.14 -16.07 14.09
CA LEU A 234 0.50 -14.75 14.26
C LEU A 234 -0.96 -14.84 14.74
N THR A 235 -1.66 -15.93 14.43
CA THR A 235 -3.03 -16.19 14.88
C THR A 235 -3.12 -16.75 16.31
N ARG A 236 -1.97 -17.04 16.94
CA ARG A 236 -1.87 -17.66 18.26
C ARG A 236 -1.19 -16.73 19.27
N PHE A 237 -1.64 -15.49 19.35
CA PHE A 237 -1.10 -14.55 20.33
C PHE A 237 -1.14 -15.16 21.73
N PRO A 238 0.00 -15.28 22.45
CA PRO A 238 0.00 -15.68 23.83
C PRO A 238 -0.88 -14.72 24.64
N HIS A 239 -1.46 -15.19 25.74
CA HIS A 239 -2.12 -14.32 26.71
C HIS A 239 -1.10 -13.30 27.23
N LEU A 240 -1.11 -12.10 26.71
CA LEU A 240 -0.51 -10.96 27.36
C LEU A 240 -1.50 -10.49 28.44
N SER A 241 -1.66 -11.27 29.52
CA SER A 241 -2.07 -10.69 30.77
C SER A 241 -0.88 -9.87 31.24
N ALA A 242 -0.89 -8.58 31.03
CA ALA A 242 -0.04 -7.71 31.80
C ALA A 242 -0.37 -7.98 33.26
N SER A 243 0.49 -8.68 33.94
CA SER A 243 0.41 -8.81 35.40
C SER A 243 0.52 -7.37 35.93
N ARG A 244 -0.62 -6.80 36.32
CA ARG A 244 -0.62 -5.56 37.11
C ARG A 244 0.30 -5.81 38.29
N PRO A 245 1.33 -4.97 38.52
CA PRO A 245 2.06 -5.06 39.76
C PRO A 245 1.05 -4.86 40.89
N THR A 246 0.88 -5.88 41.71
CA THR A 246 0.13 -5.78 42.93
C THR A 246 0.77 -4.68 43.76
N PRO A 247 0.02 -3.64 44.20
CA PRO A 247 0.57 -2.66 45.13
C PRO A 247 1.00 -3.43 46.39
N ARG A 248 2.27 -3.37 46.71
CA ARG A 248 2.74 -3.83 48.01
C ARG A 248 2.15 -2.94 49.05
N GLY A 249 1.30 -3.50 49.91
CA GLY A 249 0.80 -2.85 51.14
C GLY A 249 1.93 -2.61 52.15
#